data_c5b9d3269663b853558c7ffdc381eaa3
#
_entry.id   c5b9d3269663b853558c7ffdc381eaa3
#
_cell.length_a   1.000
_cell.length_b   1.000
_cell.length_c   1.000
_cell.angle_alpha   90.00
_cell.angle_beta   90.00
_cell.angle_gamma   90.00
#
_symmetry.space_group_name_H-M   'P 1'
#
loop_
_entity.id
_entity.type
_entity.pdbx_description
1 polymer ?
#
loop_
_entity_poly.entity_id
_entity_poly.type
_entity_poly.pdbx_seq_one_letter_code
_entity_poly.pdbx_strand_id
1 'polypeptide(L)'
;MRSAQGYSSVTTPAYDYNMTLSLGPGTWSINRIDFDNIMLLTQGNFGSGPRATGEGANITAVSLKPSSLGSILWQKYYAEAPNNMTRSISGWSPDDNVFFMCDKEITAFIGFSLADGSQLWNTGGTGHDLDFFRTTGQAAYGNIYHASYGGTLECYDVKTGELKWIYGNGGEGNSTYAGLATAWGVYPYFIDVIADGKIYLACTEHSPGSPWYKGTCYRCINATDGTEIWTLMGWGTGMDATYDVIADGYFAFLNCYDMQVYSVGKGPSAMTVETPKISIDLGKSLVISGTITDISAGTKQKVQAARFPNGVPAVSDASMKGWMEYVYMQKPRPTDTVGVPITISVVDSNGNYRTIGETTSNEDGFYSLNWKPDIPGMFTVYASFDGSESYWPSHAVAAFAVDSVDPTPTPTEISVVNMSDVYFVPAVVGIILAIAIVGIVIVLMLRKRP
;
A
#
# COMPACT_ATOMS: atom_id res chain seq x y z
N MET A 1 -17.43 10.87 34.15
CA MET A 1 -17.29 9.70 35.03
C MET A 1 -16.43 8.66 34.39
N ARG A 2 -15.19 8.49 34.80
CA ARG A 2 -14.46 7.26 34.47
C ARG A 2 -14.96 6.19 35.40
N SER A 3 -15.68 5.16 34.96
CA SER A 3 -15.81 3.94 35.73
C SER A 3 -14.48 3.19 35.59
N ALA A 4 -13.84 2.88 36.73
CA ALA A 4 -12.84 1.83 36.71
C ALA A 4 -13.51 0.61 36.07
N GLN A 5 -12.82 -0.07 35.11
CA GLN A 5 -13.34 -1.29 34.47
C GLN A 5 -13.79 -2.25 35.58
N GLY A 6 -15.10 -2.21 35.89
CA GLY A 6 -15.65 -2.92 37.01
C GLY A 6 -15.96 -4.34 36.64
N TYR A 7 -15.22 -5.24 37.20
CA TYR A 7 -15.77 -6.55 37.46
C TYR A 7 -16.81 -6.39 38.56
N SER A 8 -17.92 -7.09 38.43
CA SER A 8 -19.09 -7.09 39.30
C SER A 8 -18.85 -7.45 40.78
N SER A 9 -17.63 -7.43 41.25
CA SER A 9 -17.24 -7.71 42.65
C SER A 9 -16.68 -6.51 43.39
N VAL A 10 -16.63 -5.31 42.78
CA VAL A 10 -16.16 -4.11 43.48
C VAL A 10 -17.32 -3.53 44.28
N THR A 11 -17.30 -3.73 45.58
CA THR A 11 -18.30 -3.25 46.53
C THR A 11 -18.21 -1.75 46.79
N THR A 12 -17.25 -1.05 46.24
CA THR A 12 -17.09 0.41 46.32
C THR A 12 -17.07 0.98 44.92
N PRO A 13 -18.00 1.87 44.51
CA PRO A 13 -17.95 2.50 43.21
C PRO A 13 -16.65 3.31 43.10
N ALA A 14 -15.75 2.90 42.22
CA ALA A 14 -14.53 3.63 41.90
C ALA A 14 -14.88 4.74 40.90
N TYR A 15 -15.19 5.91 41.42
CA TYR A 15 -15.35 7.12 40.61
C TYR A 15 -14.12 7.99 40.81
N ASP A 16 -13.55 8.51 39.72
CA ASP A 16 -12.49 9.51 39.81
C ASP A 16 -13.05 10.80 40.49
N TYR A 17 -14.33 11.09 40.27
CA TYR A 17 -15.02 12.20 40.88
C TYR A 17 -16.56 12.00 40.85
N ASN A 18 -17.25 12.60 41.79
CA ASN A 18 -18.71 12.67 41.86
C ASN A 18 -19.12 14.11 42.14
N MET A 19 -20.00 14.66 41.27
CA MET A 19 -20.48 16.04 41.44
C MET A 19 -21.94 16.16 41.04
N THR A 20 -22.61 17.14 41.64
CA THR A 20 -23.97 17.51 41.28
C THR A 20 -23.94 18.62 40.23
N LEU A 21 -24.63 18.43 39.13
CA LEU A 21 -24.82 19.43 38.10
C LEU A 21 -26.18 20.14 38.34
N SER A 22 -26.17 21.47 38.36
CA SER A 22 -27.40 22.28 38.46
C SER A 22 -28.00 22.46 37.05
N LEU A 23 -28.63 21.42 36.57
CA LEU A 23 -29.36 21.41 35.28
C LEU A 23 -30.84 21.69 35.53
N GLY A 24 -31.54 22.22 34.50
CA GLY A 24 -32.99 22.40 34.55
C GLY A 24 -33.77 21.09 34.78
N PRO A 25 -35.05 21.15 35.13
CA PRO A 25 -35.87 19.97 35.36
C PRO A 25 -35.99 19.11 34.10
N GLY A 26 -36.12 17.79 34.31
CA GLY A 26 -36.27 16.79 33.24
C GLY A 26 -35.11 15.82 33.17
N THR A 27 -35.14 14.92 32.17
CA THR A 27 -34.13 13.87 32.00
C THR A 27 -33.03 14.36 31.06
N TRP A 28 -31.81 14.33 31.51
CA TRP A 28 -30.61 14.64 30.74
C TRP A 28 -29.83 13.38 30.41
N SER A 29 -29.33 13.30 29.19
CA SER A 29 -28.52 12.19 28.71
C SER A 29 -27.15 12.68 28.26
N ILE A 30 -26.12 11.89 28.51
CA ILE A 30 -24.80 12.16 27.95
C ILE A 30 -24.87 11.83 26.46
N ASN A 31 -24.59 12.82 25.60
CA ASN A 31 -24.55 12.64 24.16
C ASN A 31 -23.12 12.40 23.66
N ARG A 32 -22.18 13.23 24.15
CA ARG A 32 -20.77 13.15 23.80
C ARG A 32 -19.91 13.42 25.02
N ILE A 33 -18.77 12.78 25.13
CA ILE A 33 -17.81 13.00 26.21
C ILE A 33 -16.38 12.91 25.67
N ASP A 34 -15.61 13.94 25.94
CA ASP A 34 -14.15 13.97 25.80
C ASP A 34 -13.55 14.15 27.18
N PHE A 35 -12.92 13.09 27.70
CA PHE A 35 -12.39 13.05 29.05
C PHE A 35 -11.31 14.12 29.26
N ASP A 36 -11.34 14.72 30.47
CA ASP A 36 -10.45 15.81 30.88
C ASP A 36 -10.63 17.11 30.06
N ASN A 37 -11.66 17.21 29.23
CA ASN A 37 -11.97 18.38 28.40
C ASN A 37 -13.43 18.83 28.53
N ILE A 38 -14.39 18.17 27.84
CA ILE A 38 -15.75 18.64 27.70
C ILE A 38 -16.77 17.48 27.59
N MET A 39 -17.98 17.72 28.08
CA MET A 39 -19.09 16.81 27.89
C MET A 39 -20.30 17.57 27.35
N LEU A 40 -21.02 16.99 26.40
CA LEU A 40 -22.32 17.47 25.94
C LEU A 40 -23.43 16.62 26.53
N LEU A 41 -24.35 17.28 27.18
CA LEU A 41 -25.59 16.71 27.69
C LEU A 41 -26.76 17.18 26.84
N THR A 42 -27.74 16.31 26.63
CA THR A 42 -28.95 16.63 25.86
C THR A 42 -30.19 16.35 26.71
N GLN A 43 -31.18 17.24 26.60
CA GLN A 43 -32.54 17.06 27.13
C GLN A 43 -33.53 17.32 25.98
N GLY A 44 -34.46 16.40 25.75
CA GLY A 44 -35.37 16.43 24.62
C GLY A 44 -34.98 15.39 23.56
N ASN A 45 -35.71 15.35 22.51
CA ASN A 45 -35.65 14.23 21.59
C ASN A 45 -35.12 14.68 20.18
N PHE A 46 -33.82 14.99 20.12
CA PHE A 46 -33.17 14.90 18.83
C PHE A 46 -33.13 13.41 18.48
N GLY A 47 -34.11 12.98 17.71
CA GLY A 47 -34.22 11.56 17.42
C GLY A 47 -33.04 11.03 16.66
N SER A 48 -32.57 9.86 17.04
CA SER A 48 -31.72 9.02 16.22
C SER A 48 -32.60 7.95 15.56
N GLY A 49 -32.52 7.86 14.22
CA GLY A 49 -33.21 6.80 13.46
C GLY A 49 -34.57 7.21 12.86
N PRO A 50 -35.28 6.24 12.24
CA PRO A 50 -36.48 6.51 11.42
C PRO A 50 -37.71 6.94 12.20
N ARG A 51 -37.66 7.00 13.54
CA ARG A 51 -38.76 7.37 14.43
C ARG A 51 -38.53 8.68 15.17
N ALA A 52 -37.59 9.49 14.72
CA ALA A 52 -37.31 10.78 15.31
C ALA A 52 -38.51 11.70 15.20
N THR A 53 -38.91 12.33 16.30
CA THR A 53 -40.13 13.14 16.41
C THR A 53 -39.95 14.58 15.93
N GLY A 54 -38.77 14.97 15.45
CA GLY A 54 -38.53 16.31 14.97
C GLY A 54 -38.58 17.42 16.04
N GLU A 55 -38.67 17.09 17.30
CA GLU A 55 -38.71 18.06 18.40
C GLU A 55 -37.32 18.68 18.64
N GLY A 56 -37.28 19.94 19.09
CA GLY A 56 -36.05 20.60 19.49
C GLY A 56 -35.50 20.03 20.81
N ALA A 57 -34.27 20.36 21.13
CA ALA A 57 -33.62 19.91 22.33
C ALA A 57 -32.78 21.00 23.03
N ASN A 58 -32.67 20.90 24.34
CA ASN A 58 -31.66 21.63 25.09
C ASN A 58 -30.34 20.88 25.05
N ILE A 59 -29.26 21.59 24.78
CA ILE A 59 -27.89 21.08 24.86
C ILE A 59 -27.14 21.88 25.89
N THR A 60 -26.39 21.18 26.76
CA THR A 60 -25.56 21.80 27.79
C THR A 60 -24.13 21.26 27.62
N ALA A 61 -23.17 22.18 27.53
CA ALA A 61 -21.75 21.84 27.61
C ALA A 61 -21.25 21.99 29.02
N VAL A 62 -20.58 20.95 29.50
CA VAL A 62 -20.01 20.88 30.84
C VAL A 62 -18.52 20.68 30.76
N SER A 63 -17.74 21.47 31.48
CA SER A 63 -16.30 21.30 31.56
C SER A 63 -15.93 20.03 32.34
N LEU A 64 -15.04 19.23 31.77
CA LEU A 64 -14.38 18.12 32.46
C LEU A 64 -12.89 18.42 32.76
N LYS A 65 -12.44 19.65 32.47
CA LYS A 65 -11.08 20.09 32.83
C LYS A 65 -10.90 20.12 34.33
N PRO A 66 -9.78 19.64 34.88
CA PRO A 66 -9.56 19.61 36.33
C PRO A 66 -9.76 20.98 37.01
N SER A 67 -9.38 22.07 36.33
CA SER A 67 -9.51 23.44 36.87
C SER A 67 -10.93 23.99 36.93
N SER A 68 -11.86 23.41 36.16
CA SER A 68 -13.25 23.88 36.05
C SER A 68 -14.25 22.73 35.98
N LEU A 69 -13.91 21.64 36.60
CA LEU A 69 -14.68 20.41 36.57
C LEU A 69 -16.13 20.62 37.00
N GLY A 70 -17.08 20.21 36.15
CA GLY A 70 -18.51 20.35 36.40
C GLY A 70 -19.10 21.74 36.17
N SER A 71 -18.29 22.72 35.76
CA SER A 71 -18.80 24.02 35.41
C SER A 71 -19.62 23.93 34.13
N ILE A 72 -20.81 24.50 34.12
CA ILE A 72 -21.63 24.66 32.93
C ILE A 72 -20.97 25.76 32.05
N LEU A 73 -20.50 25.41 30.90
CA LEU A 73 -19.91 26.36 29.96
C LEU A 73 -20.98 27.17 29.23
N TRP A 74 -22.02 26.50 28.79
CA TRP A 74 -23.20 27.11 28.19
C TRP A 74 -24.36 26.11 28.19
N GLN A 75 -25.60 26.64 28.06
CA GLN A 75 -26.83 25.88 27.86
C GLN A 75 -27.70 26.61 26.85
N LYS A 76 -28.13 25.91 25.80
CA LYS A 76 -28.95 26.47 24.72
C LYS A 76 -30.05 25.51 24.30
N TYR A 77 -31.17 26.08 23.86
CA TYR A 77 -32.23 25.39 23.17
C TYR A 77 -31.96 25.48 21.64
N TYR A 78 -32.02 24.36 20.98
CA TYR A 78 -31.94 24.23 19.55
C TYR A 78 -33.31 23.80 19.04
N ALA A 79 -33.89 24.62 18.15
CA ALA A 79 -35.19 24.34 17.59
C ALA A 79 -35.15 23.10 16.68
N GLU A 80 -36.34 22.55 16.45
CA GLU A 80 -36.58 21.56 15.41
C GLU A 80 -36.08 22.05 14.04
N ALA A 81 -35.80 21.10 13.14
CA ALA A 81 -35.49 21.44 11.77
C ALA A 81 -36.73 22.05 11.06
N PRO A 82 -36.53 23.00 10.15
CA PRO A 82 -37.64 23.60 9.41
C PRO A 82 -38.37 22.57 8.54
N ASN A 83 -39.60 22.88 8.10
CA ASN A 83 -40.38 22.07 7.17
C ASN A 83 -40.63 20.61 7.64
N ASN A 84 -40.82 20.42 8.93
CA ASN A 84 -41.08 19.11 9.51
C ASN A 84 -39.98 18.07 9.25
N MET A 85 -38.72 18.54 9.07
CA MET A 85 -37.54 17.68 8.97
C MET A 85 -37.05 17.22 10.35
N THR A 86 -36.25 16.17 10.35
CA THR A 86 -35.68 15.59 11.56
C THR A 86 -34.25 16.08 11.75
N ARG A 87 -33.97 16.67 12.91
CA ARG A 87 -32.61 17.09 13.31
C ARG A 87 -32.01 16.15 14.34
N SER A 88 -30.75 15.81 14.21
CA SER A 88 -30.02 15.01 15.18
C SER A 88 -28.59 15.51 15.37
N ILE A 89 -27.98 15.25 16.54
CA ILE A 89 -26.53 15.45 16.71
C ILE A 89 -25.81 14.34 15.93
N SER A 90 -25.14 14.74 14.89
CA SER A 90 -24.46 13.85 13.96
C SER A 90 -23.05 13.45 14.42
N GLY A 91 -22.27 14.44 14.90
CA GLY A 91 -20.90 14.19 15.34
C GLY A 91 -20.29 15.40 16.05
N TRP A 92 -19.00 15.29 16.34
CA TRP A 92 -18.21 16.38 16.93
C TRP A 92 -16.71 16.19 16.70
N SER A 93 -15.98 17.30 16.79
CA SER A 93 -14.52 17.37 16.81
C SER A 93 -14.07 18.28 17.94
N PRO A 94 -13.77 17.76 19.14
CA PRO A 94 -13.30 18.56 20.26
C PRO A 94 -12.01 19.33 19.96
N ASP A 95 -11.09 18.73 19.21
CA ASP A 95 -9.83 19.35 18.80
C ASP A 95 -10.04 20.59 17.93
N ASP A 96 -11.09 20.59 17.12
CA ASP A 96 -11.46 21.70 16.25
C ASP A 96 -12.49 22.65 16.90
N ASN A 97 -12.92 22.34 18.13
CA ASN A 97 -13.92 23.10 18.88
C ASN A 97 -15.31 23.14 18.20
N VAL A 98 -15.69 22.07 17.51
CA VAL A 98 -16.96 21.98 16.75
C VAL A 98 -17.76 20.74 17.14
N PHE A 99 -19.07 20.90 17.29
CA PHE A 99 -20.03 19.81 17.15
C PHE A 99 -20.97 20.11 16.00
N PHE A 100 -21.56 19.10 15.42
CA PHE A 100 -22.44 19.31 14.28
C PHE A 100 -23.69 18.45 14.33
N MET A 101 -24.77 19.02 13.81
CA MET A 101 -26.07 18.38 13.65
C MET A 101 -26.30 18.08 12.16
N CYS A 102 -27.24 17.19 11.89
CA CYS A 102 -27.70 16.90 10.55
C CYS A 102 -29.23 17.03 10.47
N ASP A 103 -29.70 17.80 9.47
CA ASP A 103 -31.08 17.81 9.03
C ASP A 103 -31.27 16.66 8.04
N LYS A 104 -31.91 15.61 8.49
CA LYS A 104 -31.87 14.27 7.93
C LYS A 104 -32.36 14.20 6.48
N GLU A 105 -33.53 14.77 6.20
CA GLU A 105 -34.23 14.59 4.93
C GLU A 105 -33.54 15.26 3.74
N ILE A 106 -32.65 16.22 4.02
CA ILE A 106 -31.83 16.88 3.02
C ILE A 106 -30.33 16.65 3.20
N THR A 107 -29.96 15.89 4.24
CA THR A 107 -28.58 15.61 4.64
C THR A 107 -27.73 16.89 4.74
N ALA A 108 -28.31 17.90 5.42
CA ALA A 108 -27.60 19.16 5.67
C ALA A 108 -26.87 19.10 7.00
N PHE A 109 -25.55 19.24 6.98
CA PHE A 109 -24.77 19.39 8.20
C PHE A 109 -24.74 20.84 8.66
N ILE A 110 -24.85 21.03 9.99
CA ILE A 110 -24.84 22.36 10.61
C ILE A 110 -23.81 22.31 11.75
N GLY A 111 -22.75 23.11 11.65
CA GLY A 111 -21.69 23.20 12.64
C GLY A 111 -21.96 24.23 13.72
N PHE A 112 -21.61 23.90 14.95
CA PHE A 112 -21.74 24.74 16.13
C PHE A 112 -20.45 24.75 16.95
N SER A 113 -20.14 25.89 17.54
CA SER A 113 -19.00 26.05 18.45
C SER A 113 -19.19 25.29 19.76
N LEU A 114 -18.22 24.50 20.16
CA LEU A 114 -18.20 23.89 21.50
C LEU A 114 -17.94 24.92 22.62
N ALA A 115 -17.34 26.06 22.28
CA ALA A 115 -17.03 27.10 23.28
C ALA A 115 -18.29 27.80 23.82
N ASP A 116 -19.26 28.04 22.95
CA ASP A 116 -20.45 28.85 23.32
C ASP A 116 -21.75 28.36 22.68
N GLY A 117 -21.76 27.30 21.90
CA GLY A 117 -22.93 26.75 21.22
C GLY A 117 -23.50 27.63 20.10
N SER A 118 -22.76 28.60 19.58
CA SER A 118 -23.19 29.40 18.43
C SER A 118 -23.05 28.64 17.11
N GLN A 119 -23.96 28.88 16.18
CA GLN A 119 -23.84 28.30 14.84
C GLN A 119 -22.67 28.91 14.09
N LEU A 120 -21.86 28.08 13.46
CA LEU A 120 -20.70 28.45 12.67
C LEU A 120 -21.02 28.43 11.16
N TRP A 121 -21.63 27.36 10.70
CA TRP A 121 -21.88 27.12 9.27
C TRP A 121 -23.07 26.17 9.05
N ASN A 122 -23.52 26.07 7.79
CA ASN A 122 -24.55 25.14 7.31
C ASN A 122 -24.24 24.76 5.86
N THR A 123 -24.18 23.49 5.54
CA THR A 123 -23.85 22.98 4.19
C THR A 123 -25.00 23.13 3.19
N GLY A 124 -26.23 23.34 3.65
CA GLY A 124 -27.40 23.53 2.81
C GLY A 124 -28.02 22.28 2.19
N GLY A 125 -27.50 21.11 2.49
CA GLY A 125 -27.97 19.82 1.98
C GLY A 125 -27.19 19.31 0.78
N THR A 126 -27.06 17.98 0.69
CA THR A 126 -26.25 17.31 -0.33
C THR A 126 -26.99 17.04 -1.63
N GLY A 127 -28.32 16.97 -1.58
CA GLY A 127 -29.17 16.65 -2.74
C GLY A 127 -29.16 15.16 -3.12
N HIS A 128 -28.59 14.28 -2.30
CA HIS A 128 -28.60 12.83 -2.54
C HIS A 128 -29.85 12.18 -1.97
N ASP A 129 -30.64 11.54 -2.79
CA ASP A 129 -32.02 11.09 -2.49
C ASP A 129 -32.13 9.97 -1.43
N LEU A 130 -31.08 9.24 -1.12
CA LEU A 130 -31.14 8.08 -0.23
C LEU A 130 -30.32 8.22 1.06
N ASP A 131 -29.72 9.37 1.31
CA ASP A 131 -28.86 9.58 2.47
C ASP A 131 -29.60 9.70 3.80
N PHE A 132 -30.92 9.84 3.76
CA PHE A 132 -31.76 10.02 4.95
C PHE A 132 -31.76 8.81 5.90
N PHE A 133 -31.29 7.63 5.49
CA PHE A 133 -31.16 6.48 6.39
C PHE A 133 -29.98 6.60 7.34
N ARG A 134 -28.97 7.36 7.02
CA ARG A 134 -27.80 7.55 7.88
C ARG A 134 -27.37 9.01 7.87
N THR A 135 -27.35 9.60 9.05
CA THR A 135 -27.06 11.02 9.26
C THR A 135 -25.79 11.25 10.09
N THR A 136 -25.02 10.19 10.31
CA THR A 136 -23.77 10.26 11.08
C THR A 136 -22.63 10.77 10.21
N GLY A 137 -22.04 11.91 10.61
CA GLY A 137 -20.73 12.33 10.16
C GLY A 137 -19.64 11.85 11.11
N GLN A 138 -18.51 11.41 10.61
CA GLN A 138 -17.35 11.05 11.42
C GLN A 138 -16.27 12.11 11.24
N ALA A 139 -15.87 12.74 12.36
CA ALA A 139 -14.82 13.76 12.35
C ALA A 139 -13.45 13.14 12.54
N ALA A 140 -12.53 13.45 11.64
CA ALA A 140 -11.12 13.13 11.74
C ALA A 140 -10.29 14.07 10.84
N TYR A 141 -9.03 14.29 11.20
CA TYR A 141 -8.06 15.06 10.38
C TYR A 141 -8.57 16.47 9.98
N GLY A 142 -9.33 17.13 10.85
CA GLY A 142 -9.92 18.45 10.57
C GLY A 142 -11.06 18.44 9.55
N ASN A 143 -11.62 17.26 9.25
CA ASN A 143 -12.72 17.07 8.30
C ASN A 143 -13.88 16.30 8.93
N ILE A 144 -15.03 16.38 8.26
CA ILE A 144 -16.20 15.53 8.49
C ILE A 144 -16.35 14.62 7.27
N TYR A 145 -16.40 13.33 7.49
CA TYR A 145 -16.65 12.33 6.45
C TYR A 145 -18.05 11.77 6.65
N HIS A 146 -18.80 11.72 5.56
CA HIS A 146 -20.15 11.19 5.53
C HIS A 146 -20.32 10.19 4.40
N ALA A 147 -20.87 9.02 4.70
CA ALA A 147 -21.19 8.00 3.73
C ALA A 147 -22.54 7.39 4.10
N SER A 148 -23.38 7.12 3.09
CA SER A 148 -24.74 6.65 3.29
C SER A 148 -25.26 5.83 2.11
N TYR A 149 -26.57 5.62 2.08
CA TYR A 149 -27.29 4.88 1.03
C TYR A 149 -27.26 5.57 -0.34
N GLY A 150 -26.85 6.82 -0.41
CA GLY A 150 -26.63 7.51 -1.69
C GLY A 150 -25.48 6.98 -2.53
N GLY A 151 -24.62 6.14 -1.96
CA GLY A 151 -23.48 5.56 -2.67
C GLY A 151 -22.35 6.54 -2.91
N THR A 152 -22.26 7.57 -2.07
CA THR A 152 -21.17 8.57 -2.06
C THR A 152 -20.48 8.61 -0.71
N LEU A 153 -19.21 8.99 -0.71
CA LEU A 153 -18.49 9.43 0.47
C LEU A 153 -18.14 10.91 0.27
N GLU A 154 -18.54 11.73 1.17
CA GLU A 154 -18.35 13.18 1.15
C GLU A 154 -17.40 13.63 2.23
N CYS A 155 -16.55 14.60 1.94
CA CYS A 155 -15.62 15.20 2.87
C CYS A 155 -15.86 16.70 2.98
N TYR A 156 -16.15 17.17 4.17
CA TYR A 156 -16.33 18.59 4.48
C TYR A 156 -15.26 19.06 5.44
N ASP A 157 -14.85 20.31 5.32
CA ASP A 157 -14.03 20.96 6.33
C ASP A 157 -14.84 21.14 7.63
N VAL A 158 -14.29 20.68 8.75
CA VAL A 158 -15.03 20.70 10.03
C VAL A 158 -15.27 22.11 10.58
N LYS A 159 -14.42 23.09 10.21
CA LYS A 159 -14.52 24.48 10.72
C LYS A 159 -15.41 25.36 9.88
N THR A 160 -15.51 25.08 8.58
CA THR A 160 -16.21 25.93 7.61
C THR A 160 -17.44 25.27 7.01
N GLY A 161 -17.56 23.94 7.05
CA GLY A 161 -18.61 23.19 6.37
C GLY A 161 -18.42 23.15 4.85
N GLU A 162 -17.28 23.60 4.32
CA GLU A 162 -16.98 23.55 2.88
C GLU A 162 -16.79 22.14 2.41
N LEU A 163 -17.44 21.75 1.31
CA LEU A 163 -17.25 20.48 0.64
C LEU A 163 -15.89 20.47 -0.06
N LYS A 164 -15.00 19.56 0.36
CA LYS A 164 -13.64 19.42 -0.18
C LYS A 164 -13.57 18.47 -1.36
N TRP A 165 -14.21 17.31 -1.24
CA TRP A 165 -14.25 16.30 -2.28
C TRP A 165 -15.40 15.33 -2.07
N ILE A 166 -15.76 14.61 -3.13
CA ILE A 166 -16.73 13.52 -3.15
C ILE A 166 -16.07 12.31 -3.82
N TYR A 167 -16.18 11.15 -3.20
CA TYR A 167 -15.86 9.87 -3.80
C TYR A 167 -17.16 9.14 -4.14
N GLY A 168 -17.21 8.53 -5.33
CA GLY A 168 -18.42 7.89 -5.84
C GLY A 168 -19.30 8.84 -6.65
N ASN A 169 -20.33 8.31 -7.27
CA ASN A 169 -21.23 9.04 -8.14
C ASN A 169 -22.71 8.71 -7.86
N GLY A 170 -23.01 8.30 -6.63
CA GLY A 170 -24.35 7.90 -6.24
C GLY A 170 -24.77 6.54 -6.77
N GLY A 171 -23.82 5.66 -7.10
CA GLY A 171 -24.17 4.31 -7.56
C GLY A 171 -23.00 3.45 -7.95
N GLU A 172 -22.06 4.01 -8.67
CA GLU A 172 -20.96 3.23 -9.23
C GLU A 172 -19.63 3.43 -8.52
N GLY A 173 -19.51 4.44 -7.67
CA GLY A 173 -18.23 4.84 -7.12
C GLY A 173 -17.21 5.14 -8.21
N ASN A 174 -15.94 5.20 -7.86
CA ASN A 174 -14.85 5.45 -8.81
C ASN A 174 -14.20 4.18 -9.36
N SER A 175 -14.77 3.00 -9.05
CA SER A 175 -14.29 1.72 -9.53
C SER A 175 -15.36 1.06 -10.40
N THR A 176 -14.95 0.42 -11.48
CA THR A 176 -15.83 -0.26 -12.45
C THR A 176 -16.69 -1.37 -11.86
N TYR A 177 -16.41 -1.78 -10.61
CA TYR A 177 -17.19 -2.80 -9.89
C TYR A 177 -17.85 -2.26 -8.63
N ALA A 178 -17.73 -0.98 -8.40
CA ALA A 178 -18.41 -0.31 -7.32
C ALA A 178 -19.85 -0.07 -7.72
N GLY A 179 -20.75 -0.58 -6.93
CA GLY A 179 -22.13 -0.17 -7.01
C GLY A 179 -22.73 -0.31 -8.38
N LEU A 180 -22.95 -1.49 -8.84
CA LEU A 180 -23.91 -1.71 -9.89
C LEU A 180 -25.23 -1.10 -9.43
N ALA A 181 -25.79 -0.19 -10.23
CA ALA A 181 -27.16 0.22 -10.04
C ALA A 181 -28.02 -1.04 -9.96
N THR A 182 -28.64 -1.29 -8.83
CA THR A 182 -29.57 -2.40 -8.67
C THR A 182 -30.96 -1.92 -9.08
N ALA A 183 -31.88 -2.83 -9.32
CA ALA A 183 -33.29 -2.49 -9.53
C ALA A 183 -33.90 -1.75 -8.31
N TRP A 184 -33.20 -1.68 -7.18
CA TRP A 184 -33.62 -1.10 -5.90
C TRP A 184 -32.80 0.13 -5.48
N GLY A 185 -31.86 0.58 -6.30
CA GLY A 185 -30.99 1.73 -6.01
C GLY A 185 -29.52 1.38 -6.07
N VAL A 186 -28.72 2.16 -5.38
CA VAL A 186 -27.26 2.10 -5.35
C VAL A 186 -26.77 1.35 -4.11
N TYR A 187 -25.54 0.86 -4.15
CA TYR A 187 -24.94 0.24 -2.96
C TYR A 187 -24.66 1.29 -1.90
N PRO A 188 -25.11 1.06 -0.65
CA PRO A 188 -24.76 1.96 0.44
C PRO A 188 -23.28 1.82 0.80
N TYR A 189 -22.66 2.96 1.14
CA TYR A 189 -21.34 3.00 1.77
C TYR A 189 -21.48 3.27 3.26
N PHE A 190 -20.69 2.54 4.04
CA PHE A 190 -20.57 2.76 5.46
C PHE A 190 -19.09 2.96 5.80
N ILE A 191 -18.81 3.97 6.61
CA ILE A 191 -17.48 4.18 7.13
C ILE A 191 -17.29 3.23 8.31
N ASP A 192 -16.42 2.23 8.15
CA ASP A 192 -16.07 1.32 9.24
C ASP A 192 -15.05 1.94 10.17
N VAL A 193 -13.94 2.40 9.59
CA VAL A 193 -12.79 2.90 10.34
C VAL A 193 -12.17 4.07 9.57
N ILE A 194 -11.73 5.08 10.32
CA ILE A 194 -10.84 6.13 9.83
C ILE A 194 -9.55 6.04 10.63
N ALA A 195 -8.45 5.72 9.96
CA ALA A 195 -7.15 5.57 10.60
C ALA A 195 -6.01 5.75 9.61
N ASP A 196 -4.87 6.22 10.07
CA ASP A 196 -3.63 6.35 9.28
C ASP A 196 -3.84 7.11 7.95
N GLY A 197 -4.59 8.22 8.00
CA GLY A 197 -4.91 9.03 6.82
C GLY A 197 -5.78 8.34 5.78
N LYS A 198 -6.45 7.24 6.14
CA LYS A 198 -7.28 6.41 5.27
C LYS A 198 -8.69 6.25 5.85
N ILE A 199 -9.65 6.06 4.95
CA ILE A 199 -11.03 5.75 5.26
C ILE A 199 -11.33 4.38 4.69
N TYR A 200 -11.77 3.47 5.54
CA TYR A 200 -12.18 2.12 5.17
C TYR A 200 -13.69 2.08 5.06
N LEU A 201 -14.18 1.74 3.86
CA LEU A 201 -15.60 1.67 3.54
C LEU A 201 -16.02 0.23 3.34
N ALA A 202 -17.15 -0.14 3.91
CA ALA A 202 -17.87 -1.35 3.55
C ALA A 202 -19.11 -1.01 2.71
N CYS A 203 -19.43 -1.87 1.75
CA CYS A 203 -20.74 -1.93 1.14
C CYS A 203 -21.54 -3.03 1.83
N THR A 204 -22.52 -2.67 2.59
CA THR A 204 -23.36 -3.62 3.33
C THR A 204 -24.79 -3.11 3.44
N GLU A 205 -25.69 -4.00 3.83
CA GLU A 205 -27.08 -3.68 4.07
C GLU A 205 -27.60 -4.65 5.15
N HIS A 206 -28.64 -4.24 5.87
CA HIS A 206 -29.18 -5.00 6.97
C HIS A 206 -30.07 -6.19 6.56
N SER A 207 -30.33 -6.36 5.26
CA SER A 207 -31.14 -7.46 4.72
C SER A 207 -30.26 -8.53 4.06
N PRO A 208 -29.46 -9.30 4.82
CA PRO A 208 -28.40 -10.15 4.30
C PRO A 208 -28.88 -11.33 3.46
N GLY A 209 -30.15 -11.67 3.50
CA GLY A 209 -30.74 -12.73 2.68
C GLY A 209 -31.05 -12.33 1.24
N SER A 210 -30.77 -11.11 0.86
CA SER A 210 -31.16 -10.60 -0.46
C SER A 210 -30.11 -10.93 -1.53
N PRO A 211 -30.48 -11.53 -2.65
CA PRO A 211 -29.56 -11.87 -3.74
C PRO A 211 -29.03 -10.63 -4.50
N TRP A 212 -29.43 -9.44 -4.13
CA TRP A 212 -29.16 -8.18 -4.79
C TRP A 212 -27.75 -7.66 -4.57
N TYR A 213 -27.07 -8.09 -3.51
CA TYR A 213 -25.75 -7.61 -3.10
C TYR A 213 -24.60 -8.41 -3.72
N LYS A 214 -24.70 -8.70 -5.01
CA LYS A 214 -23.60 -9.29 -5.76
C LYS A 214 -22.56 -8.24 -6.07
N GLY A 215 -21.29 -8.56 -5.75
CA GLY A 215 -20.16 -7.69 -6.09
C GLY A 215 -19.95 -6.51 -5.15
N THR A 216 -20.50 -6.56 -3.92
CA THR A 216 -20.16 -5.59 -2.88
C THR A 216 -18.68 -5.64 -2.57
N CYS A 217 -18.10 -4.49 -2.19
CA CYS A 217 -16.68 -4.36 -1.99
C CYS A 217 -16.37 -3.57 -0.73
N TYR A 218 -15.31 -3.96 -0.06
CA TYR A 218 -14.55 -3.11 0.85
C TYR A 218 -13.65 -2.19 0.04
N ARG A 219 -13.47 -0.96 0.51
CA ARG A 219 -12.67 0.06 -0.15
C ARG A 219 -11.81 0.80 0.85
N CYS A 220 -10.62 1.16 0.43
CA CYS A 220 -9.74 2.05 1.16
C CYS A 220 -9.57 3.35 0.37
N ILE A 221 -9.91 4.47 0.97
CA ILE A 221 -9.91 5.79 0.36
C ILE A 221 -8.89 6.66 1.09
N ASN A 222 -8.12 7.45 0.37
CA ASN A 222 -7.25 8.46 0.94
C ASN A 222 -8.10 9.56 1.58
N ALA A 223 -7.93 9.80 2.88
CA ALA A 223 -8.71 10.77 3.62
C ALA A 223 -8.43 12.24 3.19
N THR A 224 -7.30 12.50 2.54
CA THR A 224 -6.91 13.86 2.14
C THR A 224 -7.63 14.31 0.87
N ASP A 225 -7.72 13.45 -0.13
CA ASP A 225 -8.14 13.82 -1.50
C ASP A 225 -9.25 12.95 -2.08
N GLY A 226 -9.71 11.92 -1.35
CA GLY A 226 -10.78 11.02 -1.81
C GLY A 226 -10.35 10.02 -2.88
N THR A 227 -9.06 9.87 -3.17
CA THR A 227 -8.60 8.87 -4.14
C THR A 227 -8.71 7.46 -3.56
N GLU A 228 -9.14 6.51 -4.40
CA GLU A 228 -9.25 5.11 -4.02
C GLU A 228 -7.87 4.45 -4.01
N ILE A 229 -7.48 3.90 -2.86
CA ILE A 229 -6.20 3.20 -2.68
C ILE A 229 -6.32 1.75 -3.13
N TRP A 230 -7.36 1.05 -2.66
CA TRP A 230 -7.67 -0.31 -3.07
C TRP A 230 -9.14 -0.65 -2.91
N THR A 231 -9.57 -1.68 -3.64
CA THR A 231 -10.90 -2.28 -3.55
C THR A 231 -10.75 -3.79 -3.50
N LEU A 232 -11.51 -4.44 -2.63
CA LEU A 232 -11.53 -5.89 -2.49
C LEU A 232 -12.98 -6.37 -2.38
N MET A 233 -13.33 -7.39 -3.15
CA MET A 233 -14.67 -7.99 -3.07
C MET A 233 -14.89 -8.56 -1.67
N GLY A 234 -15.93 -8.13 -1.02
CA GLY A 234 -16.30 -8.58 0.31
C GLY A 234 -17.66 -8.06 0.71
N TRP A 235 -18.30 -8.79 1.58
CA TRP A 235 -19.57 -8.44 2.15
C TRP A 235 -19.50 -8.57 3.67
N GLY A 236 -19.72 -7.44 4.37
CA GLY A 236 -19.68 -7.38 5.84
C GLY A 236 -20.91 -8.00 6.50
N THR A 237 -20.74 -8.39 7.76
CA THR A 237 -21.80 -8.93 8.58
C THR A 237 -22.55 -7.80 9.28
N GLY A 238 -23.77 -7.55 8.96
CA GLY A 238 -24.68 -6.77 9.79
C GLY A 238 -25.06 -5.41 9.23
N MET A 239 -25.94 -4.76 9.97
CA MET A 239 -26.65 -3.54 9.59
C MET A 239 -25.74 -2.33 9.41
N ASP A 240 -24.59 -2.33 10.05
CA ASP A 240 -23.76 -1.14 10.21
C ASP A 240 -22.26 -1.39 10.02
N ALA A 241 -21.84 -2.54 9.44
CA ALA A 241 -20.44 -2.86 9.16
C ALA A 241 -19.47 -2.68 10.37
N THR A 242 -19.97 -2.87 11.58
CA THR A 242 -19.33 -2.42 12.82
C THR A 242 -18.47 -3.47 13.50
N TYR A 243 -18.13 -4.55 12.82
CA TYR A 243 -17.33 -5.65 13.39
C TYR A 243 -15.93 -5.74 12.81
N ASP A 244 -15.58 -4.78 11.97
CA ASP A 244 -14.28 -4.73 11.34
C ASP A 244 -13.31 -3.96 12.24
N VAL A 245 -12.05 -4.33 12.18
CA VAL A 245 -11.03 -3.80 13.09
C VAL A 245 -9.76 -3.44 12.34
N ILE A 246 -9.05 -2.46 12.88
CA ILE A 246 -7.71 -2.11 12.43
C ILE A 246 -6.75 -2.11 13.60
N ALA A 247 -5.59 -2.76 13.43
CA ALA A 247 -4.49 -2.72 14.36
C ALA A 247 -3.17 -2.91 13.63
N ASP A 248 -2.13 -2.20 14.05
CA ASP A 248 -0.77 -2.29 13.52
C ASP A 248 -0.69 -2.17 11.97
N GLY A 249 -1.57 -1.36 11.38
CA GLY A 249 -1.65 -1.17 9.92
C GLY A 249 -2.37 -2.29 9.17
N TYR A 250 -3.01 -3.22 9.86
CA TYR A 250 -3.82 -4.28 9.26
C TYR A 250 -5.31 -4.02 9.50
N PHE A 251 -6.06 -3.93 8.41
CA PHE A 251 -7.52 -3.91 8.45
C PHE A 251 -8.04 -5.34 8.30
N ALA A 252 -8.86 -5.79 9.24
CA ALA A 252 -9.38 -7.16 9.25
C ALA A 252 -10.91 -7.16 9.30
N PHE A 253 -11.52 -8.01 8.47
CA PHE A 253 -12.97 -8.18 8.37
C PHE A 253 -13.35 -9.63 8.07
N LEU A 254 -14.56 -10.01 8.43
CA LEU A 254 -15.17 -11.29 8.03
C LEU A 254 -15.91 -11.12 6.71
N ASN A 255 -15.42 -11.78 5.67
CA ASN A 255 -16.09 -11.79 4.38
C ASN A 255 -17.21 -12.83 4.34
N CYS A 256 -18.46 -12.40 4.29
CA CYS A 256 -19.64 -13.28 4.26
C CYS A 256 -19.85 -14.01 2.94
N TYR A 257 -19.10 -13.71 1.88
CA TYR A 257 -19.18 -14.48 0.65
C TYR A 257 -18.55 -15.88 0.77
N ASP A 258 -17.49 -15.99 1.56
CA ASP A 258 -16.73 -17.23 1.73
C ASP A 258 -16.48 -17.63 3.19
N MET A 259 -16.99 -16.83 4.13
CA MET A 259 -16.87 -17.03 5.58
C MET A 259 -15.42 -17.10 6.06
N GLN A 260 -14.52 -16.33 5.41
CA GLN A 260 -13.13 -16.21 5.81
C GLN A 260 -12.84 -14.84 6.41
N VAL A 261 -11.92 -14.82 7.35
CA VAL A 261 -11.36 -13.56 7.86
C VAL A 261 -10.27 -13.09 6.90
N TYR A 262 -10.46 -11.90 6.36
CA TYR A 262 -9.48 -11.21 5.53
C TYR A 262 -8.68 -10.25 6.41
N SER A 263 -7.37 -10.18 6.15
CA SER A 263 -6.49 -9.19 6.75
C SER A 263 -5.73 -8.49 5.62
N VAL A 264 -5.96 -7.20 5.47
CA VAL A 264 -5.39 -6.37 4.42
C VAL A 264 -4.40 -5.39 5.04
N GLY A 265 -3.19 -5.40 4.57
CA GLY A 265 -2.11 -4.55 5.08
C GLY A 265 -0.80 -4.87 4.41
N LYS A 266 0.30 -4.34 4.94
CA LYS A 266 1.65 -4.54 4.40
C LYS A 266 2.04 -6.03 4.47
N GLY A 267 2.27 -6.65 3.31
CA GLY A 267 2.51 -8.09 3.18
C GLY A 267 3.99 -8.47 3.18
N PRO A 268 4.32 -9.73 3.49
CA PRO A 268 5.68 -10.24 3.37
C PRO A 268 6.04 -10.50 1.91
N SER A 269 7.29 -10.20 1.53
CA SER A 269 7.88 -10.56 0.25
C SER A 269 8.98 -11.61 0.42
N ALA A 270 9.30 -12.33 -0.65
CA ALA A 270 10.45 -13.23 -0.71
C ALA A 270 11.20 -13.06 -2.01
N MET A 271 12.52 -13.17 -1.95
CA MET A 271 13.40 -13.05 -3.09
C MET A 271 14.20 -14.33 -3.32
N THR A 272 14.61 -14.54 -4.57
CA THR A 272 15.67 -15.45 -4.96
C THR A 272 16.77 -14.68 -5.68
N VAL A 273 18.00 -15.16 -5.68
CA VAL A 273 19.08 -14.67 -6.53
C VAL A 273 19.85 -15.84 -7.08
N GLU A 274 20.14 -15.78 -8.37
CA GLU A 274 20.87 -16.80 -9.10
C GLU A 274 22.11 -16.18 -9.74
N THR A 275 23.21 -16.93 -9.64
CA THR A 275 24.52 -16.63 -10.22
C THR A 275 25.02 -17.86 -10.97
N PRO A 276 26.00 -17.73 -11.88
CA PRO A 276 26.62 -18.90 -12.52
C PRO A 276 27.10 -19.93 -11.50
N LYS A 277 26.79 -21.20 -11.75
CA LYS A 277 27.21 -22.34 -10.89
C LYS A 277 28.63 -22.85 -11.20
N ILE A 278 29.22 -22.32 -12.26
CA ILE A 278 30.61 -22.56 -12.66
C ILE A 278 31.36 -21.23 -12.61
N SER A 279 32.67 -21.29 -12.43
CA SER A 279 33.49 -20.09 -12.49
C SER A 279 33.44 -19.42 -13.87
N ILE A 280 33.61 -18.12 -13.88
CA ILE A 280 33.73 -17.34 -15.11
C ILE A 280 35.12 -16.71 -15.20
N ASP A 281 35.63 -16.53 -16.43
CA ASP A 281 36.91 -15.87 -16.63
C ASP A 281 36.81 -14.37 -16.30
N LEU A 282 37.86 -13.82 -15.70
CA LEU A 282 37.97 -12.38 -15.47
C LEU A 282 37.84 -11.63 -16.78
N GLY A 283 37.05 -10.56 -16.77
CA GLY A 283 36.79 -9.75 -17.97
C GLY A 283 35.56 -10.18 -18.76
N LYS A 284 34.92 -11.29 -18.43
CA LYS A 284 33.60 -11.67 -18.95
C LYS A 284 32.48 -11.07 -18.14
N SER A 285 31.36 -10.78 -18.81
CA SER A 285 30.11 -10.37 -18.14
C SER A 285 29.29 -11.58 -17.76
N LEU A 286 28.55 -11.46 -16.66
CA LEU A 286 27.55 -12.44 -16.22
C LEU A 286 26.21 -11.75 -16.01
N VAL A 287 25.15 -12.53 -16.01
CA VAL A 287 23.83 -12.11 -15.62
C VAL A 287 23.56 -12.61 -14.20
N ILE A 288 23.24 -11.69 -13.29
CA ILE A 288 22.68 -11.97 -11.98
C ILE A 288 21.18 -11.83 -12.14
N SER A 289 20.41 -12.86 -11.79
CA SER A 289 18.96 -12.86 -11.97
C SER A 289 18.26 -13.44 -10.76
N GLY A 290 16.96 -13.28 -10.69
CA GLY A 290 16.15 -13.86 -9.61
C GLY A 290 14.69 -13.48 -9.73
N THR A 291 13.96 -13.76 -8.68
CA THR A 291 12.52 -13.46 -8.56
C THR A 291 12.23 -12.73 -7.28
N ILE A 292 11.15 -11.95 -7.26
CA ILE A 292 10.56 -11.40 -6.06
C ILE A 292 9.05 -11.63 -6.08
N THR A 293 8.53 -12.20 -5.01
CA THR A 293 7.14 -12.65 -4.90
C THR A 293 6.49 -12.18 -3.61
N ASP A 294 5.18 -11.99 -3.67
CA ASP A 294 4.30 -11.86 -2.52
C ASP A 294 4.07 -13.23 -1.90
N ILE A 295 4.40 -13.38 -0.63
CA ILE A 295 4.22 -14.63 0.12
C ILE A 295 3.16 -14.51 1.22
N SER A 296 2.26 -13.53 1.12
CA SER A 296 1.09 -13.37 1.99
C SER A 296 0.24 -14.65 1.99
N ALA A 297 -0.52 -14.86 3.07
CA ALA A 297 -1.35 -16.07 3.20
C ALA A 297 -2.36 -16.23 2.04
N GLY A 298 -2.93 -15.13 1.55
CA GLY A 298 -3.86 -15.14 0.42
C GLY A 298 -3.27 -15.70 -0.86
N THR A 299 -1.97 -15.49 -1.12
CA THR A 299 -1.29 -15.99 -2.32
C THR A 299 -1.09 -17.52 -2.32
N LYS A 300 -1.22 -18.15 -1.16
CA LYS A 300 -1.06 -19.61 -0.98
C LYS A 300 -2.37 -20.39 -1.16
N GLN A 301 -3.48 -19.71 -1.37
CA GLN A 301 -4.74 -20.36 -1.68
C GLN A 301 -4.64 -21.14 -3.01
N LYS A 302 -5.40 -22.24 -3.12
CA LYS A 302 -5.32 -23.16 -4.29
C LYS A 302 -5.53 -22.46 -5.63
N VAL A 303 -6.45 -21.50 -5.67
CA VAL A 303 -6.76 -20.74 -6.90
C VAL A 303 -5.57 -19.89 -7.33
N GLN A 304 -4.97 -19.14 -6.39
CA GLN A 304 -3.82 -18.30 -6.65
C GLN A 304 -2.59 -19.14 -7.00
N ALA A 305 -2.34 -20.22 -6.25
CA ALA A 305 -1.21 -21.14 -6.54
C ALA A 305 -1.34 -21.78 -7.94
N ALA A 306 -2.55 -22.11 -8.39
CA ALA A 306 -2.76 -22.65 -9.73
C ALA A 306 -2.55 -21.60 -10.86
N ARG A 307 -2.91 -20.34 -10.60
CA ARG A 307 -2.73 -19.23 -11.55
C ARG A 307 -1.29 -18.72 -11.63
N PHE A 308 -0.55 -18.82 -10.54
CA PHE A 308 0.81 -18.31 -10.39
C PHE A 308 1.76 -19.43 -9.95
N PRO A 309 2.15 -20.34 -10.85
CA PRO A 309 2.98 -21.50 -10.51
C PRO A 309 4.39 -21.11 -10.02
N ASN A 310 4.87 -19.91 -10.37
CA ASN A 310 6.15 -19.36 -9.92
C ASN A 310 6.01 -18.43 -8.70
N GLY A 311 4.84 -18.39 -8.07
CA GLY A 311 4.49 -17.43 -7.02
C GLY A 311 3.84 -16.16 -7.58
N VAL A 312 3.07 -15.47 -6.73
CA VAL A 312 2.45 -14.20 -7.09
C VAL A 312 3.54 -13.12 -7.12
N PRO A 313 3.78 -12.44 -8.24
CA PRO A 313 4.75 -11.35 -8.30
C PRO A 313 4.48 -10.23 -7.30
N ALA A 314 5.54 -9.69 -6.70
CA ALA A 314 5.47 -8.43 -5.99
C ALA A 314 5.50 -7.28 -7.00
N VAL A 315 4.60 -6.30 -6.82
CA VAL A 315 4.44 -5.16 -7.72
C VAL A 315 4.59 -3.83 -6.99
N SER A 316 4.86 -2.77 -7.72
CA SER A 316 4.97 -1.41 -7.15
C SER A 316 3.65 -0.96 -6.51
N ASP A 317 3.73 -0.02 -5.55
CA ASP A 317 2.56 0.53 -4.88
C ASP A 317 1.58 1.18 -5.88
N ALA A 318 2.09 1.82 -6.93
CA ALA A 318 1.26 2.40 -7.99
C ALA A 318 0.45 1.34 -8.77
N SER A 319 0.97 0.12 -8.90
CA SER A 319 0.29 -0.99 -9.59
C SER A 319 -0.61 -1.81 -8.66
N MET A 320 -0.52 -1.64 -7.34
CA MET A 320 -1.11 -2.52 -6.34
C MET A 320 -2.63 -2.61 -6.46
N LYS A 321 -3.33 -1.49 -6.69
CA LYS A 321 -4.80 -1.47 -6.84
C LYS A 321 -5.28 -2.44 -7.91
N GLY A 322 -4.84 -2.25 -9.15
CA GLY A 322 -5.24 -3.12 -10.28
C GLY A 322 -4.73 -4.55 -10.13
N TRP A 323 -3.56 -4.71 -9.50
CA TRP A 323 -2.98 -6.02 -9.24
C TRP A 323 -3.80 -6.84 -8.24
N MET A 324 -4.24 -6.26 -7.11
CA MET A 324 -5.14 -6.91 -6.15
C MET A 324 -6.46 -7.31 -6.79
N GLU A 325 -7.05 -6.44 -7.62
CA GLU A 325 -8.28 -6.75 -8.36
C GLU A 325 -8.09 -7.94 -9.31
N TYR A 326 -6.96 -8.01 -10.01
CA TYR A 326 -6.62 -9.16 -10.87
C TYR A 326 -6.41 -10.44 -10.05
N VAL A 327 -5.63 -10.38 -8.98
CA VAL A 327 -5.28 -11.58 -8.19
C VAL A 327 -6.51 -12.13 -7.47
N TYR A 328 -7.29 -11.27 -6.81
CA TYR A 328 -8.35 -11.70 -5.87
C TYR A 328 -9.78 -11.54 -6.40
N MET A 329 -10.00 -10.71 -7.43
CA MET A 329 -11.35 -10.44 -7.95
C MET A 329 -11.56 -10.95 -9.38
N GLN A 330 -10.62 -11.70 -9.93
CA GLN A 330 -10.67 -12.27 -11.29
C GLN A 330 -10.86 -11.23 -12.40
N LYS A 331 -10.46 -9.98 -12.16
CA LYS A 331 -10.42 -8.96 -13.21
C LYS A 331 -9.35 -9.26 -14.26
N PRO A 332 -9.40 -8.65 -15.44
CA PRO A 332 -8.33 -8.74 -16.42
C PRO A 332 -6.98 -8.32 -15.84
N ARG A 333 -5.90 -8.97 -16.28
CA ARG A 333 -4.55 -8.59 -15.89
C ARG A 333 -4.25 -7.17 -16.37
N PRO A 334 -3.79 -6.26 -15.49
CA PRO A 334 -3.35 -4.93 -15.92
C PRO A 334 -2.15 -5.05 -16.88
N THR A 335 -2.12 -4.19 -17.89
CA THR A 335 -1.06 -4.18 -18.93
C THR A 335 0.09 -3.22 -18.62
N ASP A 336 -0.07 -2.41 -17.58
CA ASP A 336 0.86 -1.37 -17.12
C ASP A 336 1.50 -1.69 -15.76
N THR A 337 1.46 -2.97 -15.36
CA THR A 337 2.03 -3.42 -14.10
C THR A 337 3.54 -3.21 -14.07
N VAL A 338 4.00 -2.47 -13.07
CA VAL A 338 5.41 -2.26 -12.77
C VAL A 338 5.80 -3.06 -11.53
N GLY A 339 6.94 -3.74 -11.60
CA GLY A 339 7.50 -4.45 -10.45
C GLY A 339 8.12 -3.53 -9.41
N VAL A 340 8.95 -4.08 -8.55
CA VAL A 340 9.61 -3.37 -7.45
C VAL A 340 11.10 -3.14 -7.73
N PRO A 341 11.71 -2.07 -7.19
CA PRO A 341 13.14 -1.81 -7.32
C PRO A 341 13.96 -2.81 -6.50
N ILE A 342 15.09 -3.23 -7.06
CA ILE A 342 16.01 -4.20 -6.44
C ILE A 342 17.42 -3.67 -6.55
N THR A 343 18.12 -3.63 -5.41
CA THR A 343 19.53 -3.27 -5.32
C THR A 343 20.38 -4.54 -5.31
N ILE A 344 21.40 -4.59 -6.17
CA ILE A 344 22.37 -5.68 -6.22
C ILE A 344 23.70 -5.19 -5.69
N SER A 345 24.19 -5.88 -4.67
CA SER A 345 25.50 -5.59 -4.04
C SER A 345 26.35 -6.84 -4.00
N VAL A 346 27.65 -6.67 -3.89
CA VAL A 346 28.61 -7.77 -3.77
C VAL A 346 29.58 -7.55 -2.64
N VAL A 347 30.05 -8.65 -2.06
CA VAL A 347 31.29 -8.71 -1.28
C VAL A 347 32.32 -9.45 -2.13
N ASP A 348 33.44 -8.79 -2.42
CA ASP A 348 34.52 -9.33 -3.23
C ASP A 348 35.48 -10.24 -2.42
N SER A 349 36.46 -10.85 -3.08
CA SER A 349 37.48 -11.71 -2.44
C SER A 349 38.36 -11.01 -1.43
N ASN A 350 38.40 -9.67 -1.42
CA ASN A 350 39.13 -8.85 -0.45
C ASN A 350 38.23 -8.42 0.74
N GLY A 351 36.96 -8.82 0.74
CA GLY A 351 36.00 -8.46 1.77
C GLY A 351 35.35 -7.08 1.60
N ASN A 352 35.52 -6.41 0.45
CA ASN A 352 34.89 -5.12 0.20
C ASN A 352 33.44 -5.30 -0.21
N TYR A 353 32.53 -4.64 0.50
CA TYR A 353 31.11 -4.53 0.15
C TYR A 353 30.86 -3.34 -0.75
N ARG A 354 30.14 -3.51 -1.86
CA ARG A 354 29.74 -2.44 -2.77
C ARG A 354 28.48 -2.78 -3.54
N THR A 355 27.68 -1.76 -3.82
CA THR A 355 26.56 -1.85 -4.77
C THR A 355 27.10 -1.85 -6.20
N ILE A 356 26.64 -2.79 -7.01
CA ILE A 356 27.04 -2.96 -8.40
C ILE A 356 25.97 -2.53 -9.39
N GLY A 357 24.74 -2.30 -8.94
CA GLY A 357 23.66 -1.76 -9.75
C GLY A 357 22.30 -1.91 -9.10
N GLU A 358 21.33 -1.30 -9.74
CA GLU A 358 19.91 -1.38 -9.43
C GLU A 358 19.14 -1.87 -10.64
N THR A 359 18.05 -2.56 -10.42
CA THR A 359 17.13 -3.04 -11.46
C THR A 359 15.70 -3.04 -10.91
N THR A 360 14.73 -3.19 -11.80
CA THR A 360 13.31 -3.33 -11.42
C THR A 360 12.82 -4.67 -11.90
N SER A 361 12.03 -5.38 -11.08
CA SER A 361 11.39 -6.61 -11.50
C SER A 361 10.33 -6.32 -12.58
N ASN A 362 10.10 -7.29 -13.46
CA ASN A 362 9.03 -7.20 -14.44
C ASN A 362 7.67 -7.61 -13.82
N GLU A 363 6.63 -7.58 -14.63
CA GLU A 363 5.25 -7.95 -14.25
C GLU A 363 5.08 -9.41 -13.79
N ASP A 364 6.05 -10.27 -14.05
CA ASP A 364 6.09 -11.67 -13.60
C ASP A 364 7.01 -11.88 -12.38
N GLY A 365 7.54 -10.79 -11.82
CA GLY A 365 8.40 -10.81 -10.65
C GLY A 365 9.85 -11.17 -10.93
N PHE A 366 10.27 -11.32 -12.21
CA PHE A 366 11.66 -11.59 -12.56
C PHE A 366 12.47 -10.30 -12.65
N TYR A 367 13.72 -10.39 -12.21
CA TYR A 367 14.70 -9.32 -12.38
C TYR A 367 16.04 -9.84 -12.86
N SER A 368 16.82 -8.98 -13.49
CA SER A 368 18.19 -9.31 -13.90
C SER A 368 19.07 -8.06 -13.97
N LEU A 369 20.36 -8.27 -13.73
CA LEU A 369 21.42 -7.27 -13.89
C LEU A 369 22.59 -7.89 -14.62
N ASN A 370 23.05 -7.25 -15.69
CA ASN A 370 24.29 -7.64 -16.37
C ASN A 370 25.47 -6.92 -15.71
N TRP A 371 26.44 -7.68 -15.23
CA TRP A 371 27.60 -7.14 -14.54
C TRP A 371 28.90 -7.78 -15.01
N LYS A 372 30.01 -7.04 -14.89
CA LYS A 372 31.35 -7.50 -15.24
C LYS A 372 32.25 -7.36 -14.01
N PRO A 373 32.70 -8.46 -13.41
CA PRO A 373 33.65 -8.44 -12.29
C PRO A 373 34.99 -7.82 -12.71
N ASP A 374 35.61 -7.14 -11.76
CA ASP A 374 36.86 -6.39 -11.95
C ASP A 374 38.09 -7.08 -11.37
N ILE A 375 37.91 -8.07 -10.48
CA ILE A 375 38.99 -8.84 -9.86
C ILE A 375 38.65 -10.34 -9.87
N PRO A 376 39.65 -11.25 -9.84
CA PRO A 376 39.41 -12.66 -9.66
C PRO A 376 39.07 -13.00 -8.19
N GLY A 377 38.50 -14.19 -7.98
CA GLY A 377 38.20 -14.74 -6.67
C GLY A 377 36.71 -14.97 -6.43
N MET A 378 36.35 -15.24 -5.19
CA MET A 378 34.96 -15.48 -4.78
C MET A 378 34.21 -14.18 -4.58
N PHE A 379 33.01 -14.13 -5.09
CA PHE A 379 32.04 -13.05 -4.85
C PHE A 379 30.81 -13.60 -4.16
N THR A 380 30.37 -12.89 -3.11
CA THR A 380 29.04 -13.09 -2.52
C THR A 380 28.13 -11.99 -3.02
N VAL A 381 27.01 -12.36 -3.65
CA VAL A 381 26.02 -11.45 -4.22
C VAL A 381 24.85 -11.33 -3.26
N TYR A 382 24.44 -10.10 -2.98
CA TYR A 382 23.23 -9.74 -2.24
C TYR A 382 22.27 -9.06 -3.17
N ALA A 383 21.08 -9.61 -3.31
CA ALA A 383 19.95 -8.92 -3.90
C ALA A 383 19.02 -8.46 -2.78
N SER A 384 18.68 -7.20 -2.72
CA SER A 384 17.85 -6.62 -1.68
C SER A 384 16.73 -5.76 -2.23
N PHE A 385 15.59 -5.90 -1.60
CA PHE A 385 14.41 -5.04 -1.75
C PHE A 385 14.15 -4.39 -0.40
N ASP A 386 14.18 -3.06 -0.33
CA ASP A 386 14.06 -2.31 0.93
C ASP A 386 12.63 -2.26 1.48
N GLY A 387 11.67 -2.84 0.74
CA GLY A 387 10.25 -2.76 1.03
C GLY A 387 9.59 -1.57 0.35
N SER A 388 8.27 -1.50 0.49
CA SER A 388 7.42 -0.42 -0.01
C SER A 388 6.28 -0.16 0.98
N GLU A 389 5.28 0.65 0.62
CA GLU A 389 4.04 0.75 1.40
C GLU A 389 3.30 -0.59 1.47
N SER A 390 3.37 -1.39 0.40
CA SER A 390 2.64 -2.66 0.28
C SER A 390 3.40 -3.87 0.81
N TYR A 391 4.74 -3.83 0.85
CA TYR A 391 5.55 -5.00 1.18
C TYR A 391 6.64 -4.72 2.20
N TRP A 392 6.86 -5.70 3.09
CA TRP A 392 8.03 -5.75 3.95
C TRP A 392 9.31 -6.03 3.14
N PRO A 393 10.49 -5.57 3.62
CA PRO A 393 11.77 -5.84 2.99
C PRO A 393 12.07 -7.34 2.86
N SER A 394 12.83 -7.69 1.81
CA SER A 394 13.38 -9.04 1.64
C SER A 394 14.74 -9.01 0.97
N HIS A 395 15.51 -10.07 1.13
CA HIS A 395 16.82 -10.23 0.50
C HIS A 395 17.12 -11.69 0.17
N ALA A 396 18.05 -11.88 -0.75
CA ALA A 396 18.57 -13.18 -1.11
C ALA A 396 20.08 -13.10 -1.33
N VAL A 397 20.78 -14.23 -1.14
CA VAL A 397 22.23 -14.31 -1.23
C VAL A 397 22.63 -15.49 -2.12
N ALA A 398 23.61 -15.27 -3.01
CA ALA A 398 24.26 -16.30 -3.81
C ALA A 398 25.77 -16.03 -3.87
N ALA A 399 26.53 -16.97 -4.41
CA ALA A 399 27.96 -16.80 -4.61
C ALA A 399 28.40 -17.39 -5.94
N PHE A 400 29.47 -16.84 -6.49
CA PHE A 400 30.13 -17.38 -7.68
C PHE A 400 31.63 -17.09 -7.65
N ALA A 401 32.40 -17.79 -8.48
CA ALA A 401 33.83 -17.61 -8.62
C ALA A 401 34.20 -16.93 -9.95
N VAL A 402 35.27 -16.15 -9.92
CA VAL A 402 35.90 -15.55 -11.07
C VAL A 402 37.33 -16.05 -11.15
N ASP A 403 37.67 -16.75 -12.24
CA ASP A 403 39.00 -17.26 -12.47
C ASP A 403 39.92 -16.17 -13.05
N SER A 404 41.20 -16.21 -12.68
CA SER A 404 42.20 -15.39 -13.34
C SER A 404 42.36 -15.88 -14.78
N VAL A 405 42.43 -14.95 -15.71
CA VAL A 405 42.83 -15.34 -17.10
C VAL A 405 44.29 -15.78 -17.06
N ASP A 406 44.55 -17.04 -17.35
CA ASP A 406 45.94 -17.49 -17.54
C ASP A 406 46.56 -16.60 -18.63
N PRO A 407 47.80 -16.12 -18.44
CA PRO A 407 48.47 -15.36 -19.45
C PRO A 407 48.54 -16.25 -20.70
N THR A 408 47.98 -15.78 -21.81
CA THR A 408 48.16 -16.44 -23.12
C THR A 408 49.64 -16.70 -23.27
N PRO A 409 50.11 -17.97 -23.46
CA PRO A 409 51.51 -18.24 -23.62
C PRO A 409 52.00 -17.35 -24.77
N THR A 410 52.98 -16.48 -24.48
CA THR A 410 53.65 -15.68 -25.51
C THR A 410 54.12 -16.68 -26.58
N PRO A 411 53.78 -16.51 -27.87
CA PRO A 411 54.23 -17.40 -28.90
C PRO A 411 55.76 -17.47 -28.76
N THR A 412 56.31 -18.62 -28.37
CA THR A 412 57.77 -18.86 -28.45
C THR A 412 58.09 -18.67 -29.90
N GLU A 413 58.86 -17.61 -30.26
CA GLU A 413 59.39 -17.45 -31.61
C GLU A 413 60.18 -18.73 -31.89
N ILE A 414 59.60 -19.64 -32.66
CA ILE A 414 60.31 -20.73 -33.26
C ILE A 414 61.25 -20.03 -34.21
N SER A 415 62.52 -19.87 -33.84
CA SER A 415 63.57 -19.45 -34.76
C SER A 415 63.60 -20.48 -35.88
N VAL A 416 62.89 -20.24 -36.94
CA VAL A 416 62.95 -21.05 -38.16
C VAL A 416 64.34 -20.84 -38.68
N VAL A 417 65.25 -21.77 -38.39
CA VAL A 417 66.57 -21.81 -39.04
C VAL A 417 66.26 -21.97 -40.53
N ASN A 418 66.47 -20.87 -41.26
CA ASN A 418 66.22 -20.89 -42.68
C ASN A 418 67.18 -21.85 -43.34
N MET A 419 66.67 -23.01 -43.77
CA MET A 419 67.49 -24.08 -44.39
C MET A 419 68.30 -23.57 -45.58
N SER A 420 67.90 -22.49 -46.23
CA SER A 420 68.69 -21.81 -47.24
C SER A 420 70.01 -21.24 -46.68
N ASP A 421 70.05 -20.69 -45.51
CA ASP A 421 71.26 -20.11 -44.93
C ASP A 421 72.24 -21.19 -44.44
N VAL A 422 71.77 -22.37 -44.10
CA VAL A 422 72.57 -23.50 -43.68
C VAL A 422 73.27 -24.18 -44.92
N TYR A 423 72.58 -24.31 -46.04
CA TYR A 423 73.05 -25.02 -47.16
C TYR A 423 73.53 -24.16 -48.33
N PHE A 424 73.07 -22.90 -48.42
CA PHE A 424 73.43 -21.98 -49.53
C PHE A 424 74.93 -21.66 -49.55
N VAL A 425 75.52 -21.30 -48.43
CA VAL A 425 76.96 -20.97 -48.34
C VAL A 425 77.83 -22.18 -48.63
N PRO A 426 77.67 -23.38 -48.08
CA PRO A 426 78.43 -24.56 -48.50
C PRO A 426 78.24 -24.93 -49.91
N ALA A 427 77.07 -24.83 -50.52
CA ALA A 427 76.81 -25.10 -51.91
C ALA A 427 77.57 -24.14 -52.85
N VAL A 428 77.54 -22.84 -52.53
CA VAL A 428 78.31 -21.85 -53.34
C VAL A 428 79.79 -22.06 -53.26
N VAL A 429 80.33 -22.37 -52.07
CA VAL A 429 81.75 -22.71 -51.86
C VAL A 429 82.09 -23.97 -52.66
N GLY A 430 81.27 -25.00 -52.64
CA GLY A 430 81.49 -26.23 -53.43
C GLY A 430 81.51 -25.97 -54.92
N ILE A 431 80.63 -25.13 -55.46
CA ILE A 431 80.61 -24.73 -56.86
C ILE A 431 81.88 -23.93 -57.26
N ILE A 432 82.30 -22.98 -56.41
CA ILE A 432 83.54 -22.23 -56.69
C ILE A 432 84.73 -23.13 -56.68
N LEU A 433 84.87 -24.06 -55.77
CA LEU A 433 85.93 -25.05 -55.74
C LEU A 433 85.91 -25.94 -56.98
N ALA A 434 84.76 -26.43 -57.41
CA ALA A 434 84.62 -27.23 -58.65
C ALA A 434 85.06 -26.44 -59.90
N ILE A 435 84.66 -25.16 -60.03
CA ILE A 435 85.07 -24.27 -61.12
C ILE A 435 86.57 -24.03 -61.04
N ALA A 436 87.17 -23.79 -59.92
CA ALA A 436 88.64 -23.63 -59.78
C ALA A 436 89.41 -24.89 -60.18
N ILE A 437 88.94 -26.07 -59.76
CA ILE A 437 89.57 -27.37 -60.16
C ILE A 437 89.46 -27.56 -61.63
N VAL A 438 88.29 -27.33 -62.26
CA VAL A 438 88.13 -27.42 -63.71
C VAL A 438 89.05 -26.43 -64.44
N GLY A 439 89.09 -25.19 -63.94
CA GLY A 439 90.01 -24.19 -64.47
C GLY A 439 91.49 -24.61 -64.43
N ILE A 440 91.95 -25.15 -63.30
CA ILE A 440 93.32 -25.68 -63.15
C ILE A 440 93.56 -26.84 -64.08
N VAL A 441 92.62 -27.78 -64.27
CA VAL A 441 92.74 -28.89 -65.19
C VAL A 441 92.83 -28.41 -66.63
N ILE A 442 92.04 -27.43 -67.02
CA ILE A 442 92.09 -26.83 -68.34
C ILE A 442 93.43 -26.14 -68.56
N VAL A 443 93.95 -25.38 -67.63
CA VAL A 443 95.25 -24.73 -67.72
C VAL A 443 96.38 -25.76 -67.79
N LEU A 444 96.29 -26.83 -67.02
CA LEU A 444 97.30 -27.96 -67.14
C LEU A 444 97.21 -28.69 -68.43
N MET A 445 96.02 -28.86 -69.00
CA MET A 445 95.87 -29.51 -70.34
C MET A 445 96.40 -28.61 -71.45
N LEU A 446 96.11 -27.30 -71.39
CA LEU A 446 96.64 -26.34 -72.36
C LEU A 446 98.15 -26.18 -72.27
N ARG A 447 98.77 -26.35 -71.13
CA ARG A 447 100.22 -26.33 -70.96
C ARG A 447 100.96 -27.56 -71.52
N LYS A 448 100.25 -28.66 -71.79
CA LYS A 448 100.83 -29.90 -72.36
C LYS A 448 100.64 -30.06 -73.87
N ARG A 449 100.18 -29.00 -74.54
CA ARG A 449 100.17 -29.04 -76.05
C ARG A 449 101.53 -28.55 -76.58
N PRO A 450 102.20 -29.32 -77.40
CA PRO A 450 103.49 -28.96 -77.99
C PRO A 450 103.38 -27.76 -78.94
#